data_e2a159d913f58ca23264d0a26a47ae3c
#
_entry.id   e2a159d913f58ca23264d0a26a47ae3c
#
_cell.length_a   1.000
_cell.length_b   1.000
_cell.length_c   1.000
_cell.angle_alpha   90.00
_cell.angle_beta   90.00
_cell.angle_gamma   90.00
#
_symmetry.space_group_name_H-M   'P 1'
#
loop_
_entity.id
_entity.type
_entity.pdbx_description
1 polymer ?
#
loop_
_entity_poly.entity_id
_entity_poly.type
_entity_poly.pdbx_seq_one_letter_code
_entity_poly.pdbx_strand_id
1 'polypeptide(L)'
;MPESIEERATAVLSRVPDWIWDGNTLPVPVEHIADSCFGLHVRDVDDLSAAPGVPTAAAGQSLSGLLLPGLGEIWVNATEARSWPARRRFTIGHELGHWCLHRTAGAVWCRSGEVDPAEGPAEASASAGRQAYPPEESEANEFAAALLMPAHLVERHYKRLRRRDPDGCFQQLCRMFGASGAAMSRRLRRVV
;
A
#
# COMPACT_ATOMS: atom_id res chain seq x y z
N MET A 1 -14.71 -7.32 -20.98
CA MET A 1 -14.83 -7.28 -19.50
C MET A 1 -13.92 -6.17 -19.01
N PRO A 2 -14.33 -5.35 -18.06
CA PRO A 2 -13.38 -4.41 -17.47
C PRO A 2 -12.23 -5.19 -16.81
N GLU A 3 -11.02 -4.69 -16.96
CA GLU A 3 -9.80 -5.25 -16.37
C GLU A 3 -9.90 -5.20 -14.84
N SER A 4 -9.60 -6.30 -14.16
CA SER A 4 -9.61 -6.35 -12.70
C SER A 4 -8.47 -5.52 -12.11
N ILE A 5 -8.58 -5.11 -10.85
CA ILE A 5 -7.53 -4.37 -10.16
C ILE A 5 -6.23 -5.19 -10.06
N GLU A 6 -6.36 -6.50 -9.87
CA GLU A 6 -5.23 -7.44 -9.89
C GLU A 6 -4.49 -7.42 -11.25
N GLU A 7 -5.23 -7.44 -12.36
CA GLU A 7 -4.65 -7.36 -13.70
C GLU A 7 -3.96 -6.02 -13.93
N ARG A 8 -4.56 -4.93 -13.47
CA ARG A 8 -3.97 -3.58 -13.56
C ARG A 8 -2.67 -3.47 -12.75
N ALA A 9 -2.63 -3.98 -11.53
CA ALA A 9 -1.40 -4.02 -10.74
C ALA A 9 -0.33 -4.89 -11.43
N THR A 10 -0.71 -6.03 -11.98
CA THR A 10 0.18 -6.90 -12.75
C THR A 10 0.71 -6.21 -13.99
N ALA A 11 -0.14 -5.47 -14.72
CA ALA A 11 0.26 -4.69 -15.88
C ALA A 11 1.25 -3.57 -15.53
N VAL A 12 1.12 -2.94 -14.35
CA VAL A 12 2.12 -1.99 -13.85
C VAL A 12 3.45 -2.71 -13.61
N LEU A 13 3.44 -3.81 -12.88
CA LEU A 13 4.66 -4.56 -12.57
C LEU A 13 5.38 -5.10 -13.81
N SER A 14 4.63 -5.51 -14.83
CA SER A 14 5.21 -6.02 -16.10
C SER A 14 5.92 -4.96 -16.94
N ARG A 15 5.69 -3.68 -16.65
CA ARG A 15 6.33 -2.54 -17.33
C ARG A 15 7.51 -1.96 -16.53
N VAL A 16 7.73 -2.44 -15.32
CA VAL A 16 8.88 -2.01 -14.51
C VAL A 16 10.15 -2.53 -15.17
N PRO A 17 11.14 -1.66 -15.47
CA PRO A 17 12.41 -2.09 -16.03
C PRO A 17 13.17 -3.04 -15.10
N ASP A 18 13.86 -4.04 -15.67
CA ASP A 18 14.59 -5.06 -14.91
C ASP A 18 15.66 -4.48 -13.97
N TRP A 19 16.20 -3.31 -14.30
CA TRP A 19 17.18 -2.63 -13.44
C TRP A 19 16.55 -1.99 -12.19
N ILE A 20 15.20 -1.82 -12.14
CA ILE A 20 14.44 -1.42 -10.94
C ILE A 20 13.98 -2.67 -10.20
N TRP A 21 13.40 -3.63 -10.94
CA TRP A 21 12.88 -4.86 -10.36
C TRP A 21 12.83 -6.01 -11.38
N ASP A 22 13.46 -7.11 -11.03
CA ASP A 22 13.60 -8.31 -11.85
C ASP A 22 12.37 -9.24 -11.89
N GLY A 23 11.24 -8.79 -11.37
CA GLY A 23 10.02 -9.58 -11.28
C GLY A 23 10.02 -10.65 -10.17
N ASN A 24 11.10 -10.81 -9.41
CA ASN A 24 11.27 -11.89 -8.44
C ASN A 24 11.82 -11.46 -7.08
N THR A 25 12.71 -10.47 -7.05
CA THR A 25 13.32 -9.98 -5.82
C THR A 25 12.28 -9.37 -4.90
N LEU A 26 12.34 -9.72 -3.62
CA LEU A 26 11.43 -9.26 -2.58
C LEU A 26 12.19 -8.51 -1.48
N PRO A 27 11.58 -7.52 -0.91
CA PRO A 27 10.24 -6.97 -1.20
C PRO A 27 10.21 -6.13 -2.49
N VAL A 28 9.05 -6.05 -3.17
CA VAL A 28 8.86 -5.21 -4.37
C VAL A 28 9.27 -3.76 -4.08
N PRO A 29 10.13 -3.11 -4.87
CA PRO A 29 10.68 -1.77 -4.56
C PRO A 29 9.70 -0.64 -4.91
N VAL A 30 8.57 -0.57 -4.20
CA VAL A 30 7.44 0.31 -4.52
C VAL A 30 7.81 1.80 -4.61
N GLU A 31 8.73 2.27 -3.78
CA GLU A 31 9.20 3.65 -3.79
C GLU A 31 9.97 3.96 -5.08
N HIS A 32 10.89 3.09 -5.47
CA HIS A 32 11.60 3.22 -6.75
C HIS A 32 10.66 3.13 -7.96
N ILE A 33 9.61 2.29 -7.86
CA ILE A 33 8.58 2.21 -8.90
C ILE A 33 7.81 3.53 -8.99
N ALA A 34 7.37 4.08 -7.86
CA ALA A 34 6.66 5.36 -7.82
C ALA A 34 7.52 6.49 -8.41
N ASP A 35 8.77 6.61 -7.99
CA ASP A 35 9.68 7.65 -8.46
C ASP A 35 10.05 7.46 -9.93
N SER A 36 10.64 6.33 -10.29
CA SER A 36 11.27 6.14 -11.61
C SER A 36 10.28 5.81 -12.73
N CYS A 37 9.15 5.16 -12.43
CA CYS A 37 8.17 4.79 -13.46
C CYS A 37 7.03 5.80 -13.59
N PHE A 38 6.72 6.55 -12.52
CA PHE A 38 5.57 7.47 -12.49
C PHE A 38 5.96 8.92 -12.21
N GLY A 39 7.23 9.21 -11.86
CA GLY A 39 7.69 10.55 -11.50
C GLY A 39 7.06 11.07 -10.20
N LEU A 40 6.70 10.16 -9.29
CA LEU A 40 6.10 10.47 -8.00
C LEU A 40 7.15 10.38 -6.89
N HIS A 41 7.68 11.52 -6.47
CA HIS A 41 8.68 11.58 -5.41
C HIS A 41 8.07 11.32 -4.04
N VAL A 42 8.62 10.33 -3.33
CA VAL A 42 8.13 9.98 -1.99
C VAL A 42 8.85 10.80 -0.92
N ARG A 43 8.08 11.42 -0.02
CA ARG A 43 8.60 12.24 1.08
C ARG A 43 8.00 11.80 2.42
N ASP A 44 8.87 11.59 3.41
CA ASP A 44 8.44 11.42 4.79
C ASP A 44 8.25 12.79 5.43
N VAL A 45 7.03 13.11 5.89
CA VAL A 45 6.64 14.43 6.41
C VAL A 45 6.04 14.29 7.80
N ASP A 46 6.47 15.12 8.74
CA ASP A 46 6.00 15.05 10.13
C ASP A 46 4.54 15.56 10.29
N ASP A 47 4.14 16.55 9.50
CA ASP A 47 2.79 17.12 9.52
C ASP A 47 2.18 17.18 8.11
N LEU A 48 1.36 16.19 7.79
CA LEU A 48 0.66 16.11 6.51
C LEU A 48 -0.48 17.14 6.39
N SER A 49 -0.96 17.68 7.50
CA SER A 49 -2.04 18.68 7.48
C SER A 49 -1.60 20.05 6.93
N ALA A 50 -0.29 20.29 6.91
CA ALA A 50 0.31 21.49 6.34
C ALA A 50 0.40 21.45 4.79
N ALA A 51 0.03 20.35 4.15
CA ALA A 51 0.12 20.22 2.70
C ALA A 51 -0.90 21.08 1.96
N PRO A 52 -0.54 21.61 0.77
CA PRO A 52 -1.46 22.38 -0.05
C PRO A 52 -2.71 21.59 -0.40
N GLY A 53 -3.91 22.17 -0.16
CA GLY A 53 -5.20 21.57 -0.53
C GLY A 53 -5.77 20.56 0.47
N VAL A 54 -5.07 20.28 1.56
CA VAL A 54 -5.61 19.47 2.66
C VAL A 54 -6.58 20.34 3.48
N PRO A 55 -7.85 19.94 3.62
CA PRO A 55 -8.76 20.64 4.54
C PRO A 55 -8.21 20.54 5.95
N THR A 56 -8.38 21.60 6.74
CA THR A 56 -8.02 21.57 8.17
C THR A 56 -8.68 20.34 8.79
N ALA A 57 -7.87 19.35 9.12
CA ALA A 57 -8.37 18.07 9.60
C ALA A 57 -9.30 18.30 10.79
N ALA A 58 -10.44 17.66 10.79
CA ALA A 58 -11.26 17.59 12.01
C ALA A 58 -10.36 17.08 13.13
N ALA A 59 -10.27 17.83 14.20
CA ALA A 59 -9.35 17.58 15.31
C ALA A 59 -9.37 16.10 15.72
N GLY A 60 -8.22 15.44 15.65
CA GLY A 60 -8.04 14.06 16.10
C GLY A 60 -7.92 12.99 15.01
N GLN A 61 -7.97 13.32 13.71
CA GLN A 61 -7.74 12.33 12.64
C GLN A 61 -6.32 12.46 12.11
N SER A 62 -5.53 11.38 12.24
CA SER A 62 -4.19 11.29 11.67
C SER A 62 -4.27 10.88 10.20
N LEU A 63 -3.50 11.56 9.34
CA LEU A 63 -3.30 11.16 7.95
C LEU A 63 -2.09 10.22 7.87
N SER A 64 -2.21 9.14 7.12
CA SER A 64 -1.10 8.22 6.86
C SER A 64 -0.34 8.56 5.60
N GLY A 65 -1.03 9.04 4.57
CA GLY A 65 -0.47 9.41 3.29
C GLY A 65 -1.27 10.48 2.57
N LEU A 66 -0.66 11.00 1.52
CA LEU A 66 -1.23 12.06 0.70
C LEU A 66 -0.59 12.03 -0.69
N LEU A 67 -1.42 11.88 -1.71
CA LEU A 67 -1.01 12.05 -3.10
C LEU A 67 -1.22 13.51 -3.52
N LEU A 68 -0.19 14.14 -4.04
CA LEU A 68 -0.18 15.50 -4.58
C LEU A 68 0.13 15.46 -6.08
N PRO A 69 -0.87 15.20 -6.94
CA PRO A 69 -0.65 15.05 -8.38
C PRO A 69 0.00 16.27 -9.04
N GLY A 70 -0.41 17.47 -8.63
CA GLY A 70 0.12 18.73 -9.17
C GLY A 70 1.60 18.99 -8.84
N LEU A 71 2.15 18.33 -7.80
CA LEU A 71 3.56 18.41 -7.42
C LEU A 71 4.35 17.18 -7.88
N GLY A 72 3.69 16.10 -8.28
CA GLY A 72 4.33 14.82 -8.54
C GLY A 72 4.90 14.19 -7.25
N GLU A 73 4.20 14.33 -6.13
CA GLU A 73 4.69 13.87 -4.84
C GLU A 73 3.70 12.93 -4.12
N ILE A 74 4.24 11.97 -3.40
CA ILE A 74 3.55 11.18 -2.39
C ILE A 74 4.16 11.53 -1.03
N TRP A 75 3.35 12.06 -0.13
CA TRP A 75 3.78 12.35 1.23
C TRP A 75 3.31 11.23 2.17
N VAL A 76 4.19 10.77 3.05
CA VAL A 76 3.91 9.72 4.03
C VAL A 76 4.18 10.27 5.43
N ASN A 77 3.36 9.91 6.40
CA ASN A 77 3.54 10.30 7.79
C ASN A 77 4.85 9.72 8.33
N ALA A 78 5.81 10.60 8.64
CA ALA A 78 7.15 10.23 9.07
C ALA A 78 7.15 9.46 10.41
N THR A 79 6.24 9.77 11.32
CA THR A 79 6.12 9.08 12.62
C THR A 79 5.61 7.64 12.43
N GLU A 80 4.58 7.46 11.60
CA GLU A 80 4.08 6.12 11.24
C GLU A 80 5.13 5.33 10.46
N ALA A 81 5.82 5.97 9.52
CA ALA A 81 6.86 5.35 8.69
C ALA A 81 8.00 4.77 9.54
N ARG A 82 8.45 5.50 10.57
CA ARG A 82 9.50 5.04 11.50
C ARG A 82 9.03 3.88 12.37
N SER A 83 7.78 3.94 12.83
CA SER A 83 7.23 2.93 13.76
C SER A 83 6.80 1.64 13.04
N TRP A 84 6.31 1.76 11.81
CA TRP A 84 5.73 0.65 11.03
C TRP A 84 6.16 0.68 9.57
N PRO A 85 7.37 0.16 9.22
CA PRO A 85 7.89 0.16 7.84
C PRO A 85 6.98 -0.54 6.83
N ALA A 86 6.27 -1.60 7.24
CA ALA A 86 5.31 -2.29 6.38
C ALA A 86 4.14 -1.38 5.99
N ARG A 87 3.68 -0.55 6.94
CA ARG A 87 2.63 0.44 6.70
C ARG A 87 3.08 1.52 5.72
N ARG A 88 4.30 2.08 5.91
CA ARG A 88 4.89 3.04 4.96
C ARG A 88 4.85 2.53 3.54
N ARG A 89 5.27 1.30 3.33
CA ARG A 89 5.24 0.65 2.00
C ARG A 89 3.82 0.53 1.46
N PHE A 90 2.89 0.13 2.32
CA PHE A 90 1.49 -0.02 1.94
C PHE A 90 0.87 1.33 1.58
N THR A 91 1.14 2.38 2.34
CA THR A 91 0.71 3.76 2.04
C THR A 91 1.21 4.22 0.68
N ILE A 92 2.50 4.03 0.36
CA ILE A 92 3.05 4.38 -0.96
C ILE A 92 2.31 3.62 -2.08
N GLY A 93 2.09 2.32 -1.90
CA GLY A 93 1.35 1.49 -2.86
C GLY A 93 -0.11 1.92 -3.02
N HIS A 94 -0.74 2.37 -1.94
CA HIS A 94 -2.11 2.89 -1.92
C HIS A 94 -2.24 4.21 -2.70
N GLU A 95 -1.37 5.17 -2.43
CA GLU A 95 -1.33 6.45 -3.17
C GLU A 95 -1.01 6.23 -4.66
N LEU A 96 -0.12 5.27 -4.96
CA LEU A 96 0.13 4.86 -6.34
C LEU A 96 -1.11 4.19 -6.97
N GLY A 97 -1.92 3.50 -6.17
CA GLY A 97 -3.23 2.97 -6.58
C GLY A 97 -4.17 4.09 -7.02
N HIS A 98 -4.33 5.13 -6.24
CA HIS A 98 -5.11 6.32 -6.63
C HIS A 98 -4.60 6.94 -7.93
N TRP A 99 -3.29 7.09 -8.08
CA TRP A 99 -2.68 7.60 -9.31
C TRP A 99 -3.01 6.75 -10.53
N CYS A 100 -2.92 5.43 -10.41
CA CYS A 100 -3.12 4.51 -11.52
C CYS A 100 -4.60 4.29 -11.87
N LEU A 101 -5.50 4.33 -10.87
CA LEU A 101 -6.89 3.93 -11.02
C LEU A 101 -7.83 5.12 -11.24
N HIS A 102 -7.63 6.22 -10.52
CA HIS A 102 -8.67 7.24 -10.38
C HIS A 102 -8.37 8.58 -11.07
N ARG A 103 -7.13 8.84 -11.48
CA ARG A 103 -6.71 10.08 -12.19
C ARG A 103 -7.35 11.36 -11.63
N THR A 104 -7.23 11.57 -10.34
CA THR A 104 -7.78 12.75 -9.68
C THR A 104 -6.95 14.00 -9.99
N ALA A 105 -7.62 15.11 -10.28
CA ALA A 105 -6.95 16.40 -10.55
C ALA A 105 -6.56 17.15 -9.27
N GLY A 106 -7.02 16.70 -8.10
CA GLY A 106 -6.80 17.30 -6.79
C GLY A 106 -5.97 16.41 -5.86
N ALA A 107 -5.58 16.98 -4.71
CA ALA A 107 -4.94 16.20 -3.66
C ALA A 107 -5.87 15.08 -3.16
N VAL A 108 -5.33 13.88 -3.06
CA VAL A 108 -6.00 12.72 -2.46
C VAL A 108 -5.32 12.44 -1.14
N TRP A 109 -6.09 12.29 -0.08
CA TRP A 109 -5.56 12.04 1.26
C TRP A 109 -6.13 10.77 1.85
N CYS A 110 -5.28 10.03 2.53
CA CYS A 110 -5.60 8.78 3.18
C CYS A 110 -5.49 8.90 4.70
N ARG A 111 -6.54 8.50 5.42
CA ARG A 111 -6.54 8.52 6.87
C ARG A 111 -5.94 7.25 7.46
N SER A 112 -5.39 7.35 8.68
CA SER A 112 -4.74 6.23 9.37
C SER A 112 -5.60 4.96 9.51
N GLY A 113 -6.92 5.07 9.49
CA GLY A 113 -7.86 3.94 9.53
C GLY A 113 -8.21 3.34 8.17
N GLU A 114 -7.90 4.03 7.08
CA GLU A 114 -8.28 3.65 5.71
C GLU A 114 -7.22 2.78 5.04
N VAL A 115 -5.93 2.99 5.34
CA VAL A 115 -4.82 2.25 4.73
C VAL A 115 -4.76 0.79 5.20
N ASP A 116 -4.98 0.52 6.44
CA ASP A 116 -5.17 -0.81 7.01
C ASP A 116 -5.73 -0.70 8.44
N PRO A 117 -7.04 -0.92 8.64
CA PRO A 117 -7.66 -0.80 9.95
C PRO A 117 -7.11 -1.77 11.00
N ALA A 118 -6.35 -2.80 10.60
CA ALA A 118 -5.73 -3.75 11.51
C ALA A 118 -4.31 -3.32 11.95
N GLU A 119 -3.74 -2.27 11.38
CA GLU A 119 -2.37 -1.80 11.67
C GLU A 119 -2.30 -0.49 12.44
N GLY A 120 -3.44 0.12 12.75
CA GLY A 120 -3.49 1.29 13.64
C GLY A 120 -3.39 0.90 15.11
N PRO A 121 -3.08 1.84 16.02
CA PRO A 121 -3.24 1.61 17.45
C PRO A 121 -4.66 1.09 17.72
N ALA A 122 -4.79 0.17 18.68
CA ALA A 122 -6.06 -0.52 18.99
C ALA A 122 -7.26 0.43 19.24
N GLU A 123 -6.97 1.68 19.60
CA GLU A 123 -7.98 2.73 19.84
C GLU A 123 -8.59 3.28 18.54
N ALA A 124 -7.86 3.27 17.42
CA ALA A 124 -8.40 3.71 16.12
C ALA A 124 -9.38 2.69 15.52
N SER A 125 -9.23 1.41 15.85
CA SER A 125 -10.09 0.32 15.40
C SER A 125 -11.46 0.29 16.09
N ALA A 126 -11.58 0.83 17.30
CA ALA A 126 -12.80 0.76 18.11
C ALA A 126 -13.82 1.85 17.80
N SER A 127 -13.42 2.99 17.23
CA SER A 127 -14.28 4.14 16.94
C SER A 127 -14.79 4.21 15.51
N ALA A 128 -14.24 3.41 14.60
CA ALA A 128 -14.74 3.29 13.24
C ALA A 128 -15.98 2.38 13.23
N GLY A 129 -17.13 2.95 13.56
CA GLY A 129 -18.39 2.36 13.12
C GLY A 129 -18.28 2.03 11.64
N ARG A 130 -18.82 0.88 11.20
CA ARG A 130 -18.84 0.38 9.82
C ARG A 130 -19.33 1.42 8.82
N GLN A 131 -18.57 2.47 8.58
CA GLN A 131 -18.74 3.31 7.41
C GLN A 131 -18.15 2.53 6.23
N ALA A 132 -18.99 2.24 5.25
CA ALA A 132 -18.51 1.68 4.00
C ALA A 132 -17.48 2.67 3.42
N TYR A 133 -16.25 2.21 3.21
CA TYR A 133 -15.22 3.00 2.55
C TYR A 133 -15.72 3.41 1.16
N PRO A 134 -15.38 4.61 0.69
CA PRO A 134 -15.58 4.96 -0.72
C PRO A 134 -15.02 3.85 -1.62
N PRO A 135 -15.67 3.51 -2.72
CA PRO A 135 -15.20 2.45 -3.63
C PRO A 135 -13.73 2.63 -4.03
N GLU A 136 -13.31 3.86 -4.28
CA GLU A 136 -11.95 4.24 -4.68
C GLU A 136 -10.90 3.87 -3.62
N GLU A 137 -11.21 4.01 -2.34
CA GLU A 137 -10.31 3.61 -1.24
C GLU A 137 -10.13 2.09 -1.18
N SER A 138 -11.23 1.35 -1.38
CA SER A 138 -11.19 -0.11 -1.45
C SER A 138 -10.36 -0.60 -2.65
N GLU A 139 -10.52 0.07 -3.79
CA GLU A 139 -9.77 -0.23 -5.03
C GLU A 139 -8.29 0.09 -4.88
N ALA A 140 -7.93 1.23 -4.27
CA ALA A 140 -6.54 1.60 -3.99
C ALA A 140 -5.88 0.61 -3.02
N ASN A 141 -6.60 0.15 -1.98
CA ASN A 141 -6.12 -0.87 -1.06
C ASN A 141 -5.90 -2.23 -1.76
N GLU A 142 -6.81 -2.62 -2.65
CA GLU A 142 -6.67 -3.84 -3.44
C GLU A 142 -5.49 -3.78 -4.40
N PHE A 143 -5.31 -2.64 -5.06
CA PHE A 143 -4.16 -2.38 -5.93
C PHE A 143 -2.85 -2.45 -5.16
N ALA A 144 -2.73 -1.77 -4.01
CA ALA A 144 -1.55 -1.82 -3.15
C ALA A 144 -1.20 -3.25 -2.74
N ALA A 145 -2.20 -4.03 -2.33
CA ALA A 145 -2.00 -5.43 -1.95
C ALA A 145 -1.52 -6.28 -3.12
N ALA A 146 -2.08 -6.09 -4.32
CA ALA A 146 -1.68 -6.82 -5.53
C ALA A 146 -0.27 -6.42 -6.00
N LEU A 147 0.05 -5.13 -5.96
CA LEU A 147 1.36 -4.60 -6.33
C LEU A 147 2.48 -5.09 -5.41
N LEU A 148 2.28 -4.99 -4.09
CA LEU A 148 3.29 -5.34 -3.09
C LEU A 148 3.44 -6.84 -2.87
N MET A 149 2.38 -7.60 -3.12
CA MET A 149 2.30 -9.04 -2.90
C MET A 149 1.73 -9.74 -4.16
N PRO A 150 2.47 -9.74 -5.29
CA PRO A 150 2.00 -10.36 -6.54
C PRO A 150 1.57 -11.81 -6.33
N ALA A 151 0.39 -12.19 -6.83
CA ALA A 151 -0.23 -13.49 -6.57
C ALA A 151 0.71 -14.67 -6.86
N HIS A 152 1.37 -14.66 -8.03
CA HIS A 152 2.27 -15.73 -8.45
C HIS A 152 3.49 -15.89 -7.50
N LEU A 153 3.99 -14.79 -6.91
CA LEU A 153 5.08 -14.84 -5.93
C LEU A 153 4.58 -15.34 -4.57
N VAL A 154 3.41 -14.85 -4.13
CA VAL A 154 2.79 -15.32 -2.87
C VAL A 154 2.54 -16.82 -2.92
N GLU A 155 1.88 -17.32 -3.97
CA GLU A 155 1.62 -18.75 -4.13
C GLU A 155 2.92 -19.59 -4.17
N ARG A 156 3.89 -19.16 -4.97
CA ARG A 156 5.18 -19.85 -5.10
C ARG A 156 5.90 -19.99 -3.76
N HIS A 157 6.02 -18.87 -3.03
CA HIS A 157 6.71 -18.85 -1.76
C HIS A 157 5.91 -19.57 -0.66
N TYR A 158 4.59 -19.41 -0.63
CA TYR A 158 3.72 -20.11 0.31
C TYR A 158 3.83 -21.63 0.15
N LYS A 159 3.69 -22.16 -1.08
CA LYS A 159 3.81 -23.61 -1.36
C LYS A 159 5.19 -24.15 -0.94
N ARG A 160 6.25 -23.40 -1.19
CA ARG A 160 7.62 -23.78 -0.80
C ARG A 160 7.83 -23.77 0.71
N LEU A 161 7.44 -22.69 1.39
CA LEU A 161 7.64 -22.51 2.82
C LEU A 161 6.79 -23.47 3.63
N ARG A 162 5.52 -23.66 3.26
CA ARG A 162 4.62 -24.57 3.95
C ARG A 162 5.10 -26.03 3.97
N ARG A 163 5.83 -26.45 2.93
CA ARG A 163 6.43 -27.80 2.91
C ARG A 163 7.67 -27.90 3.80
N ARG A 164 8.42 -26.81 3.98
CA ARG A 164 9.71 -26.79 4.69
C ARG A 164 9.56 -26.45 6.16
N ASP A 165 8.72 -25.49 6.49
CA ASP A 165 8.50 -24.94 7.83
C ASP A 165 7.04 -24.47 7.93
N PRO A 166 6.09 -25.39 8.22
CA PRO A 166 4.66 -25.06 8.29
C PRO A 166 4.35 -23.99 9.33
N ASP A 167 5.02 -24.04 10.49
CA ASP A 167 4.75 -23.16 11.64
C ASP A 167 5.31 -21.75 11.42
N GLY A 168 6.49 -21.64 10.82
CA GLY A 168 7.15 -20.37 10.52
C GLY A 168 6.75 -19.75 9.18
N CYS A 169 5.99 -20.47 8.33
CA CYS A 169 5.64 -20.07 6.97
C CYS A 169 5.05 -18.66 6.90
N PHE A 170 4.06 -18.37 7.72
CA PHE A 170 3.37 -17.08 7.71
C PHE A 170 4.30 -15.91 8.04
N GLN A 171 5.09 -16.05 9.10
CA GLN A 171 6.04 -15.00 9.51
C GLN A 171 7.15 -14.79 8.49
N GLN A 172 7.61 -15.85 7.83
CA GLN A 172 8.60 -15.74 6.76
C GLN A 172 8.04 -15.01 5.55
N LEU A 173 6.78 -15.28 5.16
CA LEU A 173 6.10 -14.52 4.11
C LEU A 173 6.02 -13.04 4.45
N CYS A 174 5.54 -12.68 5.63
CA CYS A 174 5.47 -11.28 6.05
C CYS A 174 6.83 -10.58 5.91
N ARG A 175 7.90 -11.20 6.39
CA ARG A 175 9.26 -10.64 6.28
C ARG A 175 9.75 -10.50 4.84
N MET A 176 9.52 -11.52 4.01
CA MET A 176 9.97 -11.51 2.60
C MET A 176 9.29 -10.42 1.80
N PHE A 177 7.98 -10.25 1.97
CA PHE A 177 7.22 -9.25 1.23
C PHE A 177 7.27 -7.86 1.88
N GLY A 178 7.86 -7.71 3.08
CA GLY A 178 7.81 -6.48 3.85
C GLY A 178 6.38 -6.05 4.16
N ALA A 179 5.51 -7.03 4.42
CA ALA A 179 4.09 -6.85 4.66
C ALA A 179 3.73 -7.09 6.13
N SER A 180 2.68 -6.44 6.60
CA SER A 180 2.12 -6.74 7.90
C SER A 180 1.41 -8.10 7.95
N GLY A 181 1.21 -8.61 9.16
CA GLY A 181 0.45 -9.84 9.34
C GLY A 181 -0.99 -9.73 8.84
N ALA A 182 -1.63 -8.58 9.03
CA ALA A 182 -2.99 -8.34 8.58
C ALA A 182 -3.10 -8.30 7.05
N ALA A 183 -2.21 -7.56 6.39
CA ALA A 183 -2.17 -7.48 4.92
C ALA A 183 -1.88 -8.85 4.30
N MET A 184 -0.88 -9.58 4.80
CA MET A 184 -0.54 -10.92 4.33
C MET A 184 -1.68 -11.91 4.55
N SER A 185 -2.36 -11.85 5.70
CA SER A 185 -3.51 -12.72 5.98
C SER A 185 -4.66 -12.50 5.01
N ARG A 186 -4.98 -11.24 4.70
CA ARG A 186 -5.99 -10.91 3.69
C ARG A 186 -5.57 -11.36 2.29
N ARG A 187 -4.31 -11.16 1.94
CA ARG A 187 -3.77 -11.56 0.65
C ARG A 187 -3.82 -13.07 0.44
N LEU A 188 -3.40 -13.85 1.42
CA LEU A 188 -3.46 -15.32 1.35
C LEU A 188 -4.88 -15.84 1.13
N ARG A 189 -5.89 -15.27 1.78
CA ARG A 189 -7.30 -15.68 1.56
C ARG A 189 -7.81 -15.43 0.14
N ARG A 190 -7.15 -14.55 -0.63
CA ARG A 190 -7.55 -14.25 -2.02
C ARG A 190 -6.80 -15.10 -3.05
N VAL A 191 -5.56 -15.51 -2.73
CA VAL A 191 -4.66 -16.15 -3.71
C VAL A 191 -4.33 -17.59 -3.41
N VAL A 192 -4.63 -18.12 -2.22
CA VAL A 192 -4.37 -19.48 -1.77
C VAL A 192 -5.62 -20.12 -1.19
#